data_93a420e6f5434674d12e87e8d8f78ed2
#
_entry.id   93a420e6f5434674d12e87e8d8f78ed2
#
_cell.length_a   1.000
_cell.length_b   1.000
_cell.length_c   1.000
_cell.angle_alpha   90.00
_cell.angle_beta   90.00
_cell.angle_gamma   90.00
#
_symmetry.space_group_name_H-M   'P 1'
#
loop_
_entity.id
_entity.type
_entity.pdbx_description
1 polymer ?
#
loop_
_entity_poly.entity_id
_entity_poly.type
_entity_poly.pdbx_seq_one_letter_code
_entity_poly.pdbx_strand_id
1 'polypeptide(L)'
;MKKRVNTYLAIALTTYCNYQCFYCKKGGESISKEKETISFSNAKKIIANAYANGITNFRITGGEPTSVRYFDELIEYIMEYEDTKVRINTNGFRILEYIEVLTKYKERIDIVFSVDSISEYICGVHFQKYLSKNVIKITKVLRKNGISVRYNIVVTKLNECEARELVQKSIDELDVNVKLLDLNRFSEYLGYYNEVTGKEAYDLWQELFVPMSNFYDFLCRLSTHSQAEWTTSLIGKKHGIPMSCYFRGNNWNQVKDSTRGAIYSEFCRKNCLLYKKGECQEGVFSLFLSSNLVLHLSGCKNDFIHYDLNGKDNEQIEKAFKSLLNLLN
;
A
#
# COMPACT_ATOMS: atom_id res chain seq x y z
N MET A 1 18.46 -24.27 -4.90
CA MET A 1 17.82 -22.98 -4.54
C MET A 1 16.53 -22.84 -5.34
N LYS A 2 15.38 -22.61 -4.67
CA LYS A 2 14.13 -22.30 -5.39
C LYS A 2 14.26 -20.96 -6.13
N LYS A 3 13.69 -20.87 -7.32
CA LYS A 3 13.73 -19.64 -8.13
C LYS A 3 12.97 -18.53 -7.40
N ARG A 4 13.61 -17.39 -7.14
CA ARG A 4 12.99 -16.22 -6.53
C ARG A 4 11.99 -15.60 -7.50
N VAL A 5 10.88 -15.16 -6.95
CA VAL A 5 9.77 -14.52 -7.72
C VAL A 5 9.80 -13.03 -7.47
N ASN A 6 9.83 -12.23 -8.53
CA ASN A 6 9.88 -10.77 -8.41
C ASN A 6 8.48 -10.17 -8.15
N THR A 7 7.84 -10.64 -7.07
CA THR A 7 6.58 -10.08 -6.56
C THR A 7 6.64 -9.92 -5.05
N TYR A 8 5.58 -9.41 -4.47
CA TYR A 8 5.42 -9.36 -3.02
C TYR A 8 4.10 -9.98 -2.57
N LEU A 9 4.07 -10.42 -1.32
CA LEU A 9 2.84 -10.72 -0.61
C LEU A 9 2.49 -9.54 0.30
N ALA A 10 1.36 -8.91 0.03
CA ALA A 10 0.76 -7.96 0.97
C ALA A 10 -0.06 -8.73 2.01
N ILE A 11 0.11 -8.43 3.28
CA ILE A 11 -0.58 -9.06 4.40
C ILE A 11 -1.32 -7.99 5.19
N ALA A 12 -2.65 -8.03 5.14
CA ALA A 12 -3.49 -7.20 6.00
C ALA A 12 -3.64 -7.89 7.36
N LEU A 13 -2.85 -7.49 8.35
CA LEU A 13 -2.81 -8.15 9.66
C LEU A 13 -4.11 -8.03 10.44
N THR A 14 -4.81 -6.91 10.28
CA THR A 14 -6.01 -6.58 11.04
C THR A 14 -6.93 -5.64 10.27
N THR A 15 -8.22 -5.71 10.58
CA THR A 15 -9.19 -4.69 10.12
C THR A 15 -9.24 -3.47 11.03
N TYR A 16 -8.63 -3.54 12.24
CA TYR A 16 -8.63 -2.42 13.17
C TYR A 16 -7.73 -1.28 12.66
N CYS A 17 -8.26 -0.06 12.71
CA CYS A 17 -7.51 1.18 12.50
C CYS A 17 -7.97 2.22 13.52
N ASN A 18 -7.03 2.98 14.05
CA ASN A 18 -7.30 4.13 14.91
C ASN A 18 -7.76 5.37 14.13
N TYR A 19 -7.75 5.31 12.79
CA TYR A 19 -8.24 6.35 11.89
C TYR A 19 -9.48 5.92 11.10
N GLN A 20 -10.19 6.92 10.58
CA GLN A 20 -11.34 6.78 9.70
C GLN A 20 -11.15 7.73 8.50
N CYS A 21 -10.11 7.48 7.69
CA CYS A 21 -9.88 8.28 6.49
C CYS A 21 -11.10 8.19 5.57
N PHE A 22 -11.59 9.32 5.10
CA PHE A 22 -12.87 9.41 4.39
C PHE A 22 -12.92 8.56 3.10
N TYR A 23 -11.80 8.37 2.43
CA TYR A 23 -11.69 7.55 1.22
C TYR A 23 -11.44 6.05 1.53
N CYS A 24 -11.20 5.70 2.78
CA CYS A 24 -10.89 4.33 3.17
C CYS A 24 -12.18 3.52 3.37
N LYS A 25 -12.18 2.28 2.91
CA LYS A 25 -13.26 1.35 3.23
C LYS A 25 -13.16 0.88 4.69
N LYS A 26 -14.29 0.46 5.27
CA LYS A 26 -14.33 -0.19 6.58
C LYS A 26 -13.44 -1.43 6.57
N GLY A 27 -12.55 -1.55 7.56
CA GLY A 27 -11.57 -2.62 7.61
C GLY A 27 -10.27 -2.38 6.84
N GLY A 28 -10.06 -1.17 6.34
CA GLY A 28 -8.83 -0.78 5.64
C GLY A 28 -8.63 -1.52 4.32
N GLU A 29 -7.43 -2.01 4.05
CA GLU A 29 -7.14 -2.80 2.85
C GLU A 29 -7.72 -4.22 2.90
N SER A 30 -8.19 -4.70 4.07
CA SER A 30 -8.86 -5.99 4.18
C SER A 30 -10.24 -5.98 3.52
N ILE A 31 -10.60 -7.08 2.87
CA ILE A 31 -11.96 -7.26 2.32
C ILE A 31 -12.98 -7.71 3.36
N SER A 32 -12.55 -8.08 4.57
CA SER A 32 -13.47 -8.47 5.64
C SER A 32 -14.23 -7.25 6.19
N LYS A 33 -15.53 -7.45 6.41
CA LYS A 33 -16.41 -6.47 7.06
C LYS A 33 -16.41 -6.61 8.59
N GLU A 34 -15.88 -7.71 9.11
CA GLU A 34 -15.80 -8.00 10.53
C GLU A 34 -14.49 -7.50 11.14
N LYS A 35 -14.49 -7.31 12.46
CA LYS A 35 -13.26 -6.97 13.19
C LYS A 35 -12.40 -8.22 13.36
N GLU A 36 -11.36 -8.34 12.58
CA GLU A 36 -10.49 -9.50 12.53
C GLU A 36 -9.02 -9.10 12.67
N THR A 37 -8.27 -10.01 13.24
CA THR A 37 -6.80 -9.93 13.30
C THR A 37 -6.26 -11.35 13.08
N ILE A 38 -5.33 -11.50 12.16
CA ILE A 38 -4.65 -12.77 11.91
C ILE A 38 -3.93 -13.20 13.19
N SER A 39 -4.04 -14.45 13.59
CA SER A 39 -3.23 -14.96 14.70
C SER A 39 -1.76 -15.05 14.32
N PHE A 40 -0.85 -14.91 15.29
CA PHE A 40 0.58 -15.01 15.04
C PHE A 40 0.98 -16.34 14.39
N SER A 41 0.36 -17.45 14.85
CA SER A 41 0.61 -18.78 14.28
C SER A 41 0.20 -18.88 12.81
N ASN A 42 -0.97 -18.32 12.45
CA ASN A 42 -1.41 -18.27 11.05
C ASN A 42 -0.49 -17.37 10.20
N ALA A 43 -0.12 -16.20 10.70
CA ALA A 43 0.80 -15.30 10.00
C ALA A 43 2.14 -16.01 9.69
N LYS A 44 2.74 -16.69 10.67
CA LYS A 44 3.98 -17.47 10.49
C LYS A 44 3.80 -18.58 9.44
N LYS A 45 2.70 -19.34 9.53
CA LYS A 45 2.40 -20.41 8.58
C LYS A 45 2.33 -19.91 7.14
N ILE A 46 1.64 -18.78 6.91
CA ILE A 46 1.50 -18.18 5.59
C ILE A 46 2.84 -17.63 5.07
N ILE A 47 3.60 -16.94 5.91
CA ILE A 47 4.93 -16.41 5.55
C ILE A 47 5.89 -17.53 5.16
N ALA A 48 5.94 -18.62 5.94
CA ALA A 48 6.75 -19.78 5.61
C ALA A 48 6.38 -20.39 4.25
N ASN A 49 5.09 -20.55 3.96
CA ASN A 49 4.61 -21.05 2.68
C ASN A 49 4.91 -20.08 1.53
N ALA A 50 4.73 -18.77 1.73
CA ALA A 50 5.08 -17.76 0.74
C ALA A 50 6.58 -17.80 0.39
N TYR A 51 7.42 -17.83 1.42
CA TYR A 51 8.88 -17.96 1.25
C TYR A 51 9.26 -19.27 0.52
N ALA A 52 8.64 -20.39 0.90
CA ALA A 52 8.82 -21.67 0.24
C ALA A 52 8.43 -21.63 -1.26
N ASN A 53 7.52 -20.74 -1.66
CA ASN A 53 7.14 -20.49 -3.05
C ASN A 53 7.98 -19.39 -3.74
N GLY A 54 9.07 -18.94 -3.13
CA GLY A 54 10.03 -17.99 -3.71
C GLY A 54 9.72 -16.51 -3.48
N ILE A 55 8.71 -16.19 -2.67
CA ILE A 55 8.38 -14.81 -2.32
C ILE A 55 9.29 -14.36 -1.17
N THR A 56 10.07 -13.31 -1.41
CA THR A 56 11.00 -12.73 -0.43
C THR A 56 10.64 -11.30 -0.05
N ASN A 57 9.68 -10.70 -0.74
CA ASN A 57 9.22 -9.34 -0.45
C ASN A 57 7.85 -9.39 0.22
N PHE A 58 7.76 -8.80 1.39
CA PHE A 58 6.52 -8.72 2.16
C PHE A 58 6.08 -7.26 2.32
N ARG A 59 4.78 -7.01 2.21
CA ARG A 59 4.17 -5.72 2.55
C ARG A 59 3.21 -5.93 3.71
N ILE A 60 3.55 -5.42 4.86
CA ILE A 60 2.71 -5.48 6.06
C ILE A 60 1.78 -4.27 6.05
N THR A 61 0.48 -4.54 6.13
CA THR A 61 -0.60 -3.55 6.03
C THR A 61 -1.83 -4.01 6.83
N GLY A 62 -3.01 -3.48 6.54
CA GLY A 62 -4.29 -3.83 7.16
C GLY A 62 -5.16 -2.60 7.35
N GLY A 63 -5.82 -2.49 8.50
CA GLY A 63 -6.23 -1.21 9.06
C GLY A 63 -4.96 -0.46 9.50
N GLU A 64 -4.54 -0.62 10.77
CA GLU A 64 -3.22 -0.15 11.20
C GLU A 64 -2.38 -1.33 11.73
N PRO A 65 -1.33 -1.75 11.01
CA PRO A 65 -0.58 -2.96 11.38
C PRO A 65 0.17 -2.83 12.70
N THR A 66 0.61 -1.62 13.08
CA THR A 66 1.33 -1.39 14.34
C THR A 66 0.43 -1.49 15.58
N SER A 67 -0.88 -1.65 15.41
CA SER A 67 -1.81 -1.92 16.51
C SER A 67 -1.81 -3.39 16.95
N VAL A 68 -1.23 -4.29 16.14
CA VAL A 68 -1.18 -5.72 16.43
C VAL A 68 -0.09 -6.00 17.47
N ARG A 69 -0.44 -6.75 18.53
CA ARG A 69 0.45 -6.95 19.69
C ARG A 69 1.75 -7.69 19.40
N TYR A 70 1.72 -8.62 18.48
CA TYR A 70 2.88 -9.43 18.05
C TYR A 70 3.62 -8.83 16.83
N PHE A 71 3.49 -7.52 16.61
CA PHE A 71 4.06 -6.87 15.42
C PHE A 71 5.58 -7.02 15.33
N ASP A 72 6.30 -6.79 16.42
CA ASP A 72 7.75 -6.96 16.53
C ASP A 72 8.19 -8.40 16.33
N GLU A 73 7.55 -9.35 17.02
CA GLU A 73 7.79 -10.79 16.85
C GLU A 73 7.57 -11.24 15.41
N LEU A 74 6.56 -10.66 14.72
CA LEU A 74 6.31 -10.95 13.31
C LEU A 74 7.46 -10.44 12.41
N ILE A 75 7.93 -9.22 12.65
CA ILE A 75 9.07 -8.67 11.92
C ILE A 75 10.30 -9.54 12.15
N GLU A 76 10.62 -9.90 13.39
CA GLU A 76 11.73 -10.80 13.69
C GLU A 76 11.61 -12.13 12.97
N TYR A 77 10.44 -12.75 13.00
CA TYR A 77 10.20 -14.02 12.29
C TYR A 77 10.43 -13.91 10.78
N ILE A 78 9.98 -12.84 10.12
CA ILE A 78 10.26 -12.64 8.69
C ILE A 78 11.76 -12.48 8.45
N MET A 79 12.46 -11.83 9.36
CA MET A 79 13.89 -11.54 9.25
C MET A 79 14.80 -12.75 9.53
N GLU A 80 14.27 -13.87 10.07
CA GLU A 80 14.97 -15.15 10.12
C GLU A 80 15.33 -15.66 8.70
N TYR A 81 14.58 -15.28 7.69
CA TYR A 81 14.91 -15.55 6.28
C TYR A 81 15.82 -14.44 5.74
N GLU A 82 17.09 -14.75 5.46
CA GLU A 82 18.16 -13.77 5.19
C GLU A 82 17.92 -12.82 4.02
N ASP A 83 17.22 -13.26 2.99
CA ASP A 83 16.99 -12.50 1.76
C ASP A 83 15.62 -11.82 1.68
N THR A 84 14.90 -11.76 2.80
CA THR A 84 13.60 -11.09 2.85
C THR A 84 13.72 -9.59 3.00
N LYS A 85 12.74 -8.88 2.44
CA LYS A 85 12.55 -7.44 2.62
C LYS A 85 11.11 -7.17 3.05
N VAL A 86 10.95 -6.24 3.96
CA VAL A 86 9.65 -5.87 4.51
C VAL A 86 9.38 -4.39 4.26
N ARG A 87 8.23 -4.13 3.67
CA ARG A 87 7.64 -2.80 3.59
C ARG A 87 6.48 -2.73 4.57
N ILE A 88 6.45 -1.70 5.40
CA ILE A 88 5.42 -1.49 6.39
C ILE A 88 4.60 -0.27 5.99
N ASN A 89 3.34 -0.48 5.61
CA ASN A 89 2.39 0.61 5.35
C ASN A 89 1.67 0.93 6.66
N THR A 90 1.84 2.14 7.17
CA THR A 90 1.34 2.53 8.48
C THR A 90 0.92 4.00 8.50
N ASN A 91 0.00 4.33 9.39
CA ASN A 91 -0.30 5.71 9.74
C ASN A 91 0.59 6.24 10.89
N GLY A 92 1.55 5.45 11.34
CA GLY A 92 2.54 5.83 12.34
C GLY A 92 2.08 5.73 13.80
N PHE A 93 0.90 5.18 14.09
CA PHE A 93 0.26 5.20 15.41
C PHE A 93 1.18 4.74 16.55
N ARG A 94 1.80 3.57 16.43
CA ARG A 94 2.68 2.99 17.47
C ARG A 94 4.09 2.72 16.96
N ILE A 95 4.46 3.26 15.80
CA ILE A 95 5.70 2.86 15.11
C ILE A 95 6.97 3.04 15.96
N LEU A 96 7.02 4.06 16.83
CA LEU A 96 8.18 4.31 17.69
C LEU A 96 8.31 3.31 18.83
N GLU A 97 7.26 2.59 19.19
CA GLU A 97 7.35 1.51 20.19
C GLU A 97 8.20 0.33 19.67
N TYR A 98 8.33 0.22 18.36
CA TYR A 98 9.07 -0.84 17.66
C TYR A 98 10.43 -0.38 17.13
N ILE A 99 10.93 0.77 17.58
CA ILE A 99 12.16 1.39 17.04
C ILE A 99 13.38 0.44 17.12
N GLU A 100 13.47 -0.39 18.14
CA GLU A 100 14.58 -1.33 18.33
C GLU A 100 14.63 -2.38 17.24
N VAL A 101 13.52 -3.09 16.99
CA VAL A 101 13.43 -4.12 15.94
C VAL A 101 13.59 -3.51 14.56
N LEU A 102 13.01 -2.32 14.32
CA LEU A 102 13.14 -1.61 13.06
C LEU A 102 14.59 -1.18 12.78
N THR A 103 15.31 -0.73 13.80
CA THR A 103 16.72 -0.34 13.68
C THR A 103 17.62 -1.55 13.46
N LYS A 104 17.36 -2.65 14.17
CA LYS A 104 18.07 -3.92 14.01
C LYS A 104 18.09 -4.41 12.55
N TYR A 105 17.00 -4.23 11.83
CA TYR A 105 16.81 -4.72 10.46
C TYR A 105 16.66 -3.61 9.40
N LYS A 106 17.15 -2.41 9.69
CA LYS A 106 16.96 -1.20 8.88
C LYS A 106 17.29 -1.35 7.37
N GLU A 107 18.29 -2.19 7.04
CA GLU A 107 18.71 -2.42 5.64
C GLU A 107 17.68 -3.24 4.81
N ARG A 108 16.75 -3.88 5.50
CA ARG A 108 15.71 -4.73 4.90
C ARG A 108 14.29 -4.22 5.16
N ILE A 109 14.16 -3.08 5.83
CA ILE A 109 12.86 -2.47 6.19
C ILE A 109 12.69 -1.13 5.47
N ASP A 110 11.49 -0.93 4.93
CA ASP A 110 11.04 0.32 4.30
C ASP A 110 9.72 0.75 4.95
N ILE A 111 9.70 1.88 5.64
CA ILE A 111 8.50 2.44 6.26
C ILE A 111 7.79 3.34 5.25
N VAL A 112 6.52 3.07 5.04
CA VAL A 112 5.65 3.86 4.18
C VAL A 112 4.56 4.50 5.02
N PHE A 113 4.67 5.79 5.28
CA PHE A 113 3.61 6.52 5.95
C PHE A 113 2.48 6.87 4.98
N SER A 114 1.26 6.54 5.38
CA SER A 114 0.05 7.05 4.75
C SER A 114 -0.29 8.40 5.39
N VAL A 115 0.16 9.49 4.77
CA VAL A 115 -0.03 10.84 5.30
C VAL A 115 -0.56 11.77 4.22
N ASP A 116 -1.79 12.25 4.38
CA ASP A 116 -2.45 13.07 3.35
C ASP A 116 -2.41 14.57 3.69
N SER A 117 -2.13 14.91 4.95
CA SER A 117 -2.10 16.27 5.44
C SER A 117 -1.21 16.42 6.66
N ILE A 118 -0.68 17.62 6.87
CA ILE A 118 -0.01 18.06 8.10
C ILE A 118 -0.93 18.91 8.99
N SER A 119 -2.13 19.19 8.53
CA SER A 119 -3.22 19.90 9.23
C SER A 119 -4.12 18.93 9.99
N GLU A 120 -4.67 19.36 11.14
CA GLU A 120 -5.66 18.56 11.87
C GLU A 120 -7.03 18.54 11.19
N TYR A 121 -7.28 19.55 10.38
CA TYR A 121 -8.55 19.78 9.71
C TYR A 121 -8.34 19.96 8.22
N ILE A 122 -9.06 19.19 7.45
CA ILE A 122 -9.24 19.44 6.03
C ILE A 122 -10.73 19.66 5.79
N CYS A 123 -11.11 20.85 5.36
CA CYS A 123 -12.50 21.22 5.04
C CYS A 123 -13.52 20.84 6.14
N GLY A 124 -13.16 20.96 7.41
CA GLY A 124 -14.04 20.65 8.54
C GLY A 124 -14.15 19.17 8.89
N VAL A 125 -13.46 18.29 8.20
CA VAL A 125 -13.45 16.85 8.49
C VAL A 125 -12.20 16.48 9.28
N HIS A 126 -12.39 15.85 10.43
CA HIS A 126 -11.29 15.30 11.23
C HIS A 126 -10.80 13.98 10.64
N PHE A 127 -9.58 13.96 10.12
CA PHE A 127 -8.95 12.70 9.79
C PHE A 127 -7.43 12.76 10.01
N GLN A 128 -6.82 11.61 10.30
CA GLN A 128 -5.39 11.46 10.57
C GLN A 128 -4.81 12.41 11.65
N LYS A 129 -5.60 12.85 12.60
CA LYS A 129 -5.24 13.82 13.64
C LYS A 129 -3.90 13.54 14.33
N TYR A 130 -3.58 12.28 14.60
CA TYR A 130 -2.34 11.91 15.27
C TYR A 130 -1.12 12.12 14.37
N LEU A 131 -1.17 11.61 13.15
CA LEU A 131 -0.01 11.66 12.25
C LEU A 131 0.26 13.07 11.75
N SER A 132 -0.78 13.85 11.43
CA SER A 132 -0.62 15.23 10.96
C SER A 132 0.23 16.08 11.90
N LYS A 133 0.06 15.91 13.23
CA LYS A 133 0.87 16.61 14.24
C LYS A 133 2.29 16.08 14.40
N ASN A 134 2.49 14.79 14.18
CA ASN A 134 3.69 14.09 14.63
C ASN A 134 4.55 13.55 13.48
N VAL A 135 4.07 13.54 12.24
CA VAL A 135 4.75 12.89 11.11
C VAL A 135 6.20 13.35 10.94
N ILE A 136 6.44 14.66 11.03
CA ILE A 136 7.79 15.22 10.89
C ILE A 136 8.71 14.73 12.02
N LYS A 137 8.21 14.79 13.26
CA LYS A 137 8.98 14.33 14.45
C LYS A 137 9.30 12.84 14.37
N ILE A 138 8.30 12.01 14.06
CA ILE A 138 8.45 10.56 13.92
C ILE A 138 9.45 10.25 12.81
N THR A 139 9.32 10.89 11.65
CA THR A 139 10.23 10.71 10.52
C THR A 139 11.67 11.06 10.89
N LYS A 140 11.90 12.19 11.57
CA LYS A 140 13.25 12.58 12.03
C LYS A 140 13.86 11.52 12.96
N VAL A 141 13.07 10.94 13.85
CA VAL A 141 13.54 9.85 14.73
C VAL A 141 13.91 8.61 13.93
N LEU A 142 13.06 8.16 13.02
CA LEU A 142 13.33 6.98 12.18
C LEU A 142 14.56 7.19 11.30
N ARG A 143 14.65 8.34 10.63
CA ARG A 143 15.81 8.69 9.77
C ARG A 143 17.12 8.77 10.56
N LYS A 144 17.11 9.34 11.77
CA LYS A 144 18.28 9.36 12.68
C LYS A 144 18.78 7.95 13.01
N ASN A 145 17.90 6.96 13.09
CA ASN A 145 18.23 5.55 13.28
C ASN A 145 18.60 4.81 11.99
N GLY A 146 18.67 5.51 10.85
CA GLY A 146 19.04 4.96 9.55
C GLY A 146 17.91 4.17 8.85
N ILE A 147 16.67 4.28 9.33
CA ILE A 147 15.52 3.57 8.78
C ILE A 147 15.01 4.33 7.52
N SER A 148 14.77 3.58 6.43
CA SER A 148 14.18 4.11 5.22
C SER A 148 12.73 4.52 5.45
N VAL A 149 12.39 5.75 5.06
CA VAL A 149 11.03 6.30 5.19
C VAL A 149 10.62 6.94 3.86
N ARG A 150 9.37 6.75 3.50
CA ARG A 150 8.71 7.50 2.42
C ARG A 150 7.26 7.80 2.75
N TYR A 151 6.68 8.75 2.04
CA TYR A 151 5.30 9.13 2.18
C TYR A 151 4.47 8.64 1.00
N ASN A 152 3.29 8.10 1.29
CA ASN A 152 2.20 7.94 0.34
C ASN A 152 1.14 8.98 0.67
N ILE A 153 0.75 9.78 -0.31
CA ILE A 153 -0.24 10.86 -0.18
C ILE A 153 -1.36 10.58 -1.18
N VAL A 154 -2.57 10.36 -0.70
CA VAL A 154 -3.76 10.33 -1.57
C VAL A 154 -4.19 11.76 -1.81
N VAL A 155 -4.13 12.21 -3.06
CA VAL A 155 -4.45 13.59 -3.43
C VAL A 155 -5.92 13.71 -3.78
N THR A 156 -6.56 14.70 -3.17
CA THR A 156 -7.95 15.06 -3.40
C THR A 156 -8.08 16.58 -3.43
N LYS A 157 -9.21 17.10 -3.87
CA LYS A 157 -9.47 18.56 -3.79
C LYS A 157 -9.41 19.12 -2.38
N LEU A 158 -9.58 18.27 -1.37
CA LEU A 158 -9.53 18.69 0.03
C LEU A 158 -8.10 18.99 0.51
N ASN A 159 -7.08 18.32 -0.04
CA ASN A 159 -5.70 18.41 0.41
C ASN A 159 -4.68 18.76 -0.70
N GLU A 160 -5.11 19.18 -1.88
CA GLU A 160 -4.19 19.43 -3.01
C GLU A 160 -3.08 20.45 -2.66
N CYS A 161 -3.42 21.53 -1.99
CA CYS A 161 -2.45 22.55 -1.56
C CYS A 161 -1.49 21.99 -0.52
N GLU A 162 -2.00 21.30 0.49
CA GLU A 162 -1.18 20.70 1.55
C GLU A 162 -0.31 19.56 1.03
N ALA A 163 -0.76 18.80 0.03
CA ALA A 163 0.05 17.78 -0.62
C ALA A 163 1.31 18.39 -1.25
N ARG A 164 1.21 19.58 -1.87
CA ARG A 164 2.38 20.31 -2.40
C ARG A 164 3.31 20.77 -1.29
N GLU A 165 2.76 21.31 -0.21
CA GLU A 165 3.53 21.74 0.96
C GLU A 165 4.26 20.55 1.61
N LEU A 166 3.58 19.41 1.74
CA LEU A 166 4.16 18.19 2.31
C LEU A 166 5.27 17.64 1.42
N VAL A 167 5.12 17.66 0.10
CA VAL A 167 6.20 17.33 -0.84
C VAL A 167 7.39 18.25 -0.64
N GLN A 168 7.18 19.57 -0.55
CA GLN A 168 8.26 20.53 -0.37
C GLN A 168 9.00 20.30 0.96
N LYS A 169 8.28 20.15 2.06
CA LYS A 169 8.86 19.83 3.39
C LYS A 169 9.62 18.50 3.40
N SER A 170 9.10 17.50 2.70
CA SER A 170 9.77 16.20 2.58
C SER A 170 11.14 16.32 1.92
N ILE A 171 11.28 17.25 0.99
CA ILE A 171 12.51 17.57 0.31
C ILE A 171 13.44 18.39 1.21
N ASP A 172 12.95 19.50 1.75
CA ASP A 172 13.79 20.53 2.37
C ASP A 172 14.23 20.15 3.80
N GLU A 173 13.35 19.44 4.54
CA GLU A 173 13.57 19.19 5.95
C GLU A 173 13.88 17.74 6.31
N LEU A 174 13.43 16.77 5.50
CA LEU A 174 13.36 15.37 5.91
C LEU A 174 14.19 14.43 5.06
N ASP A 175 14.51 14.82 3.84
CA ASP A 175 15.22 14.00 2.85
C ASP A 175 14.54 12.62 2.65
N VAL A 176 13.23 12.64 2.42
CA VAL A 176 12.40 11.43 2.20
C VAL A 176 11.74 11.44 0.83
N ASN A 177 11.48 10.26 0.31
CA ASN A 177 10.76 10.05 -0.93
C ASN A 177 9.25 10.23 -0.74
N VAL A 178 8.56 10.72 -1.77
CA VAL A 178 7.11 10.90 -1.75
C VAL A 178 6.48 10.20 -2.95
N LYS A 179 5.35 9.53 -2.71
CA LYS A 179 4.49 9.01 -3.75
C LYS A 179 3.11 9.65 -3.65
N LEU A 180 2.75 10.42 -4.66
CA LEU A 180 1.41 10.95 -4.86
C LEU A 180 0.53 9.88 -5.53
N LEU A 181 -0.64 9.68 -4.98
CA LEU A 181 -1.63 8.71 -5.43
C LEU A 181 -2.90 9.46 -5.81
N ASP A 182 -3.44 9.18 -6.96
CA ASP A 182 -4.77 9.64 -7.32
C ASP A 182 -5.85 8.91 -6.51
N LEU A 183 -6.98 9.58 -6.32
CA LEU A 183 -8.14 9.00 -5.66
C LEU A 183 -8.74 7.90 -6.53
N ASN A 184 -8.83 6.70 -5.98
CA ASN A 184 -9.42 5.57 -6.65
C ASN A 184 -10.95 5.73 -6.75
N ARG A 185 -11.55 5.46 -7.93
CA ARG A 185 -12.98 5.66 -8.18
C ARG A 185 -13.91 4.54 -7.67
N PHE A 186 -13.39 3.52 -7.02
CA PHE A 186 -14.21 2.42 -6.51
C PHE A 186 -15.00 2.82 -5.26
N SER A 187 -16.27 2.50 -5.26
CA SER A 187 -17.23 2.91 -4.23
C SER A 187 -16.86 2.50 -2.80
N GLU A 188 -16.29 1.32 -2.64
CA GLU A 188 -15.90 0.84 -1.32
C GLU A 188 -14.78 1.65 -0.65
N TYR A 189 -14.04 2.45 -1.41
CA TYR A 189 -13.00 3.34 -0.87
C TYR A 189 -13.54 4.69 -0.38
N LEU A 190 -14.80 4.99 -0.62
CA LEU A 190 -15.43 6.22 -0.15
C LEU A 190 -16.48 5.96 0.95
N GLY A 191 -16.47 4.75 1.56
CA GLY A 191 -17.51 4.28 2.44
C GLY A 191 -17.80 5.19 3.63
N TYR A 192 -16.78 5.70 4.32
CA TYR A 192 -16.99 6.62 5.46
C TYR A 192 -17.55 7.98 5.01
N TYR A 193 -17.11 8.49 3.89
CA TYR A 193 -17.59 9.78 3.40
C TYR A 193 -19.02 9.69 2.88
N ASN A 194 -19.40 8.57 2.27
CA ASN A 194 -20.78 8.28 1.89
C ASN A 194 -21.72 8.28 3.09
N GLU A 195 -21.32 7.65 4.20
CA GLU A 195 -22.13 7.60 5.43
C GLU A 195 -22.36 9.00 6.01
N VAL A 196 -21.38 9.89 5.93
CA VAL A 196 -21.49 11.27 6.46
C VAL A 196 -22.28 12.18 5.52
N THR A 197 -22.07 12.07 4.21
CA THR A 197 -22.63 12.99 3.21
C THR A 197 -23.93 12.49 2.57
N GLY A 198 -24.20 11.17 2.65
CA GLY A 198 -25.33 10.54 1.96
C GLY A 198 -25.23 10.52 0.43
N LYS A 199 -24.07 10.92 -0.13
CA LYS A 199 -23.86 10.93 -1.59
C LYS A 199 -23.41 9.57 -2.10
N GLU A 200 -23.73 9.28 -3.35
CA GLU A 200 -23.22 8.11 -4.03
C GLU A 200 -21.69 8.21 -4.24
N ALA A 201 -21.02 7.08 -4.19
CA ALA A 201 -19.56 7.03 -4.22
C ALA A 201 -18.95 7.60 -5.51
N TYR A 202 -19.62 7.43 -6.63
CA TYR A 202 -19.15 7.97 -7.92
C TYR A 202 -19.22 9.50 -7.95
N ASP A 203 -20.30 10.08 -7.42
CA ASP A 203 -20.48 11.54 -7.34
C ASP A 203 -19.42 12.15 -6.42
N LEU A 204 -19.17 11.51 -5.28
CA LEU A 204 -18.10 11.90 -4.36
C LEU A 204 -16.73 11.83 -5.02
N TRP A 205 -16.47 10.77 -5.80
CA TRP A 205 -15.21 10.66 -6.53
C TRP A 205 -15.05 11.80 -7.53
N GLN A 206 -16.07 12.13 -8.33
CA GLN A 206 -16.03 13.26 -9.27
C GLN A 206 -15.80 14.61 -8.55
N GLU A 207 -16.45 14.79 -7.40
CA GLU A 207 -16.30 15.99 -6.60
C GLU A 207 -14.87 16.14 -6.04
N LEU A 208 -14.25 15.05 -5.59
CA LEU A 208 -12.98 15.06 -4.85
C LEU A 208 -11.75 14.77 -5.72
N PHE A 209 -11.94 14.23 -6.89
CA PHE A 209 -10.84 13.83 -7.78
C PHE A 209 -10.02 15.04 -8.25
N VAL A 210 -8.69 14.87 -8.22
CA VAL A 210 -7.71 15.82 -8.75
C VAL A 210 -6.91 15.12 -9.83
N PRO A 211 -6.86 15.67 -11.07
CA PRO A 211 -5.97 15.15 -12.10
C PRO A 211 -4.51 15.26 -11.66
N MET A 212 -3.77 14.16 -11.76
CA MET A 212 -2.36 14.15 -11.36
C MET A 212 -1.48 15.04 -12.25
N SER A 213 -1.94 15.38 -13.44
CA SER A 213 -1.29 16.39 -14.30
C SER A 213 -1.07 17.74 -13.61
N ASN A 214 -1.91 18.10 -12.65
CA ASN A 214 -1.74 19.32 -11.84
C ASN A 214 -0.42 19.37 -11.05
N PHE A 215 0.22 18.22 -10.86
CA PHE A 215 1.49 18.12 -10.13
C PHE A 215 2.72 18.04 -11.02
N TYR A 216 2.58 17.77 -12.31
CA TYR A 216 3.74 17.51 -13.18
C TYR A 216 4.71 18.69 -13.26
N ASP A 217 4.23 19.88 -13.54
CA ASP A 217 5.08 21.09 -13.62
C ASP A 217 5.72 21.43 -12.27
N PHE A 218 4.96 21.28 -11.19
CA PHE A 218 5.48 21.48 -9.83
C PHE A 218 6.64 20.53 -9.54
N LEU A 219 6.46 19.23 -9.80
CA LEU A 219 7.49 18.22 -9.57
C LEU A 219 8.68 18.37 -10.54
N CYS A 220 8.45 18.75 -11.78
CA CYS A 220 9.52 19.06 -12.73
C CYS A 220 10.45 20.17 -12.21
N ARG A 221 9.88 21.22 -11.65
CA ARG A 221 10.69 22.31 -11.05
C ARG A 221 11.53 21.89 -9.85
N LEU A 222 11.08 20.86 -9.12
CA LEU A 222 11.78 20.33 -7.94
C LEU A 222 12.78 19.23 -8.27
N SER A 223 12.87 18.79 -9.52
CA SER A 223 13.66 17.64 -9.93
C SER A 223 14.82 18.03 -10.85
N THR A 224 15.86 17.20 -10.90
CA THR A 224 16.96 17.30 -11.85
C THR A 224 16.62 16.63 -13.18
N HIS A 225 15.82 15.57 -13.15
CA HIS A 225 15.30 14.87 -14.33
C HIS A 225 14.03 14.08 -13.98
N SER A 226 13.24 13.75 -14.98
CA SER A 226 12.03 12.93 -14.84
C SER A 226 12.06 11.73 -15.77
N GLN A 227 11.39 10.66 -15.37
CA GLN A 227 11.29 9.42 -16.11
C GLN A 227 9.92 8.79 -15.90
N ALA A 228 9.31 8.29 -16.95
CA ALA A 228 8.13 7.45 -16.83
C ALA A 228 8.55 6.02 -16.47
N GLU A 229 8.05 5.52 -15.35
CA GLU A 229 8.26 4.15 -14.92
C GLU A 229 6.93 3.38 -14.87
N TRP A 230 7.04 2.07 -15.13
CA TRP A 230 5.92 1.15 -15.00
C TRP A 230 6.19 0.20 -13.84
N THR A 231 5.17 -0.09 -13.06
CA THR A 231 5.25 -1.18 -12.09
C THR A 231 5.65 -2.47 -12.81
N THR A 232 6.72 -3.10 -12.36
CA THR A 232 7.13 -4.40 -12.87
C THR A 232 6.57 -5.51 -12.01
N SER A 233 6.02 -6.54 -12.62
CA SER A 233 5.66 -7.78 -11.95
C SER A 233 6.74 -8.86 -12.13
N LEU A 234 6.45 -10.02 -11.64
CA LEU A 234 7.21 -11.25 -11.49
C LEU A 234 8.24 -11.62 -12.55
N ILE A 235 8.09 -11.21 -13.80
CA ILE A 235 8.85 -11.76 -14.93
C ILE A 235 9.44 -10.65 -15.79
N GLY A 236 9.70 -9.49 -15.21
CA GLY A 236 10.20 -8.37 -16.00
C GLY A 236 9.15 -7.75 -16.94
N LYS A 237 7.93 -8.25 -16.93
CA LYS A 237 6.82 -7.64 -17.69
C LYS A 237 6.25 -6.45 -16.92
N LYS A 238 5.97 -5.39 -17.63
CA LYS A 238 5.33 -4.19 -17.08
C LYS A 238 3.84 -4.45 -16.85
N HIS A 239 3.36 -4.16 -15.64
CA HIS A 239 1.95 -4.31 -15.26
C HIS A 239 1.50 -3.11 -14.41
N GLY A 240 0.18 -2.97 -14.28
CA GLY A 240 -0.42 -1.95 -13.44
C GLY A 240 -0.33 -0.55 -14.04
N ILE A 241 -0.51 0.45 -13.19
CA ILE A 241 -0.57 1.86 -13.57
C ILE A 241 0.85 2.40 -13.79
N PRO A 242 1.09 3.15 -14.88
CA PRO A 242 2.37 3.82 -15.06
C PRO A 242 2.59 4.86 -13.98
N MET A 243 3.81 4.92 -13.48
CA MET A 243 4.25 5.96 -12.54
C MET A 243 5.22 6.89 -13.24
N SER A 244 5.10 8.19 -13.00
CA SER A 244 6.11 9.17 -13.36
C SER A 244 7.01 9.38 -12.16
N CYS A 245 8.33 9.29 -12.38
CA CYS A 245 9.35 9.49 -11.36
C CYS A 245 10.09 10.79 -11.63
N TYR A 246 10.29 11.59 -10.61
CA TYR A 246 10.95 12.89 -10.60
C TYR A 246 12.12 12.80 -9.63
N PHE A 247 13.34 12.78 -10.14
CA PHE A 247 14.55 12.50 -9.37
C PHE A 247 15.25 13.78 -8.92
N ARG A 248 15.80 13.73 -7.71
CA ARG A 248 16.63 14.77 -7.13
C ARG A 248 17.75 14.11 -6.32
N GLY A 249 18.94 14.06 -6.91
CA GLY A 249 20.04 13.28 -6.32
C GLY A 249 19.65 11.82 -6.14
N ASN A 250 19.74 11.32 -4.90
CA ASN A 250 19.36 9.94 -4.54
C ASN A 250 17.86 9.78 -4.22
N ASN A 251 17.14 10.89 -4.17
CA ASN A 251 15.71 10.88 -3.83
C ASN A 251 14.85 11.01 -5.08
N TRP A 252 13.60 10.60 -4.91
CA TRP A 252 12.60 10.67 -5.96
C TRP A 252 11.22 11.06 -5.41
N ASN A 253 10.41 11.66 -6.27
CA ASN A 253 8.98 11.79 -6.09
C ASN A 253 8.29 11.00 -7.18
N GLN A 254 7.27 10.23 -6.85
CA GLN A 254 6.50 9.43 -7.81
C GLN A 254 5.07 9.92 -7.88
N VAL A 255 4.47 9.82 -9.05
CA VAL A 255 3.05 10.06 -9.27
C VAL A 255 2.43 8.80 -9.86
N LYS A 256 1.43 8.25 -9.17
CA LYS A 256 0.52 7.23 -9.70
C LYS A 256 -0.66 7.96 -10.33
N ASP A 257 -0.85 7.77 -11.62
CA ASP A 257 -1.93 8.40 -12.39
C ASP A 257 -2.74 7.33 -13.14
N SER A 258 -3.88 6.95 -12.56
CA SER A 258 -4.75 5.93 -13.14
C SER A 258 -5.44 6.38 -14.44
N THR A 259 -5.49 7.69 -14.71
CA THR A 259 -6.09 8.21 -15.95
C THR A 259 -5.25 7.90 -17.19
N ARG A 260 -3.97 7.58 -17.00
CA ARG A 260 -3.06 7.15 -18.08
C ARG A 260 -3.28 5.70 -18.55
N GLY A 261 -4.24 5.02 -17.94
CA GLY A 261 -4.50 3.61 -18.19
C GLY A 261 -3.53 2.68 -17.46
N ALA A 262 -3.77 1.39 -17.56
CA ALA A 262 -2.94 0.36 -16.95
C ALA A 262 -2.50 -0.69 -17.97
N ILE A 263 -1.39 -1.36 -17.69
CA ILE A 263 -1.00 -2.58 -18.41
C ILE A 263 -1.59 -3.77 -17.65
N TYR A 264 -2.41 -4.54 -18.35
CA TYR A 264 -3.13 -5.68 -17.79
C TYR A 264 -2.43 -6.98 -18.14
N SER A 265 -2.46 -7.95 -17.22
CA SER A 265 -2.00 -9.31 -17.47
C SER A 265 -2.86 -9.99 -18.54
N GLU A 266 -2.34 -11.06 -19.13
CA GLU A 266 -3.12 -11.86 -20.09
C GLU A 266 -4.37 -12.45 -19.44
N PHE A 267 -4.25 -12.84 -18.17
CA PHE A 267 -5.40 -13.29 -17.38
C PHE A 267 -6.50 -12.24 -17.28
N CYS A 268 -6.17 -10.97 -16.98
CA CYS A 268 -7.15 -9.88 -16.93
C CYS A 268 -7.86 -9.71 -18.27
N ARG A 269 -7.10 -9.69 -19.37
CA ARG A 269 -7.67 -9.49 -20.72
C ARG A 269 -8.63 -10.60 -21.12
N LYS A 270 -8.31 -11.85 -20.79
CA LYS A 270 -9.13 -13.00 -21.16
C LYS A 270 -10.37 -13.16 -20.28
N ASN A 271 -10.24 -12.94 -18.97
CA ASN A 271 -11.23 -13.43 -18.02
C ASN A 271 -11.97 -12.34 -17.24
N CYS A 272 -11.42 -11.11 -17.14
CA CYS A 272 -11.98 -10.11 -16.25
C CYS A 272 -13.11 -9.29 -16.91
N LEU A 273 -14.30 -9.33 -16.31
CA LEU A 273 -15.45 -8.53 -16.79
C LEU A 273 -15.23 -7.03 -16.60
N LEU A 274 -14.59 -6.61 -15.49
CA LEU A 274 -14.29 -5.19 -15.24
C LEU A 274 -13.30 -4.64 -16.28
N TYR A 275 -12.33 -5.45 -16.70
CA TYR A 275 -11.44 -5.08 -17.81
C TYR A 275 -12.23 -4.91 -19.13
N LYS A 276 -13.09 -5.88 -19.47
CA LYS A 276 -13.87 -5.85 -20.71
C LYS A 276 -14.84 -4.66 -20.79
N LYS A 277 -15.34 -4.20 -19.64
CA LYS A 277 -16.19 -3.01 -19.52
C LYS A 277 -15.41 -1.69 -19.44
N GLY A 278 -14.07 -1.73 -19.39
CA GLY A 278 -13.25 -0.54 -19.18
C GLY A 278 -13.34 0.08 -17.79
N GLU A 279 -13.83 -0.69 -16.81
CA GLU A 279 -14.06 -0.22 -15.44
C GLU A 279 -12.83 -0.42 -14.53
N CYS A 280 -11.92 -1.35 -14.86
CA CYS A 280 -10.72 -1.61 -14.09
C CYS A 280 -9.63 -0.58 -14.42
N GLN A 281 -9.02 0.00 -13.38
CA GLN A 281 -7.94 0.98 -13.52
C GLN A 281 -6.58 0.48 -13.02
N GLU A 282 -6.47 -0.70 -12.41
CA GLU A 282 -5.23 -1.12 -11.75
C GLU A 282 -4.57 -2.37 -12.36
N GLY A 283 -5.35 -3.40 -12.70
CA GLY A 283 -4.81 -4.71 -13.05
C GLY A 283 -4.22 -5.45 -11.83
N VAL A 284 -3.67 -6.64 -12.07
CA VAL A 284 -3.06 -7.48 -11.04
C VAL A 284 -1.54 -7.44 -11.12
N PHE A 285 -0.85 -7.36 -9.99
CA PHE A 285 0.61 -7.22 -9.96
C PHE A 285 1.30 -7.90 -8.76
N SER A 286 0.55 -8.40 -7.78
CA SER A 286 1.08 -9.08 -6.59
C SER A 286 0.03 -9.95 -5.93
N LEU A 287 0.39 -10.58 -4.81
CA LEU A 287 -0.54 -11.32 -3.97
C LEU A 287 -0.99 -10.49 -2.77
N PHE A 288 -2.17 -10.77 -2.27
CA PHE A 288 -2.74 -10.15 -1.09
C PHE A 288 -3.38 -11.20 -0.19
N LEU A 289 -3.07 -11.15 1.10
CA LEU A 289 -3.73 -11.90 2.16
C LEU A 289 -4.56 -10.95 3.00
N SER A 290 -5.85 -11.16 3.06
CA SER A 290 -6.76 -10.41 3.93
C SER A 290 -6.74 -10.96 5.37
N SER A 291 -7.24 -10.16 6.32
CA SER A 291 -7.23 -10.51 7.75
C SER A 291 -8.07 -11.75 8.10
N ASN A 292 -9.02 -12.13 7.26
CA ASN A 292 -9.79 -13.36 7.35
C ASN A 292 -9.15 -14.56 6.64
N LEU A 293 -7.85 -14.49 6.35
CA LEU A 293 -7.06 -15.56 5.71
C LEU A 293 -7.49 -15.91 4.28
N VAL A 294 -8.06 -14.98 3.55
CA VAL A 294 -8.33 -15.16 2.12
C VAL A 294 -7.14 -14.64 1.31
N LEU A 295 -6.54 -15.53 0.53
CA LEU A 295 -5.43 -15.22 -0.38
C LEU A 295 -5.97 -14.94 -1.79
N HIS A 296 -5.63 -13.80 -2.35
CA HIS A 296 -6.10 -13.38 -3.68
C HIS A 296 -5.06 -12.52 -4.43
N LEU A 297 -5.39 -12.10 -5.64
CA LEU A 297 -4.54 -11.22 -6.44
C LEU A 297 -4.71 -9.76 -5.99
N SER A 298 -3.62 -9.08 -5.68
CA SER A 298 -3.63 -7.66 -5.30
C SER A 298 -4.01 -6.77 -6.48
N GLY A 299 -4.78 -5.73 -6.22
CA GLY A 299 -5.31 -4.82 -7.23
C GLY A 299 -6.51 -5.37 -8.00
N CYS A 300 -6.86 -6.66 -7.80
CA CYS A 300 -8.05 -7.24 -8.42
C CYS A 300 -9.32 -6.80 -7.69
N LYS A 301 -10.21 -6.14 -8.41
CA LYS A 301 -11.55 -5.76 -7.91
C LYS A 301 -12.62 -6.80 -8.25
N ASN A 302 -12.27 -7.74 -9.10
CA ASN A 302 -13.14 -8.83 -9.53
C ASN A 302 -12.75 -10.08 -8.75
N ASP A 303 -13.28 -10.22 -7.55
CA ASP A 303 -12.86 -11.14 -6.49
C ASP A 303 -13.22 -12.64 -6.78
N PHE A 304 -13.23 -13.05 -8.04
CA PHE A 304 -13.62 -14.41 -8.42
C PHE A 304 -12.50 -15.45 -8.31
N ILE A 305 -11.24 -15.04 -8.08
CA ILE A 305 -10.13 -15.96 -7.84
C ILE A 305 -9.52 -15.65 -6.48
N HIS A 306 -9.93 -16.41 -5.51
CA HIS A 306 -9.43 -16.36 -4.15
C HIS A 306 -9.37 -17.76 -3.53
N TYR A 307 -8.56 -17.91 -2.51
CA TYR A 307 -8.42 -19.13 -1.73
C TYR A 307 -8.60 -18.84 -0.25
N ASP A 308 -9.63 -19.43 0.35
CA ASP A 308 -9.80 -19.45 1.79
C ASP A 308 -8.76 -20.40 2.40
N LEU A 309 -7.87 -19.87 3.23
CA LEU A 309 -6.79 -20.62 3.87
C LEU A 309 -7.12 -21.04 5.31
N ASN A 310 -8.32 -20.74 5.81
CA ASN A 310 -8.76 -21.16 7.13
C ASN A 310 -8.74 -22.69 7.26
N GLY A 311 -8.07 -23.20 8.29
CA GLY A 311 -7.97 -24.63 8.55
C GLY A 311 -7.18 -25.44 7.52
N LYS A 312 -6.59 -24.81 6.49
CA LYS A 312 -5.83 -25.50 5.46
C LYS A 312 -4.46 -25.95 5.96
N ASP A 313 -4.02 -27.13 5.51
CA ASP A 313 -2.66 -27.61 5.72
C ASP A 313 -1.62 -26.93 4.80
N ASN A 314 -0.34 -27.27 4.97
CA ASN A 314 0.72 -26.65 4.19
C ASN A 314 0.66 -26.98 2.70
N GLU A 315 0.24 -28.20 2.34
CA GLU A 315 0.12 -28.62 0.95
C GLU A 315 -0.97 -27.83 0.21
N GLN A 316 -2.12 -27.65 0.85
CA GLN A 316 -3.23 -26.86 0.32
C GLN A 316 -2.85 -25.39 0.16
N ILE A 317 -2.14 -24.82 1.13
CA ILE A 317 -1.64 -23.43 1.08
C ILE A 317 -0.61 -23.28 -0.05
N GLU A 318 0.34 -24.21 -0.17
CA GLU A 318 1.33 -24.19 -1.25
C GLU A 318 0.68 -24.25 -2.63
N LYS A 319 -0.34 -25.08 -2.79
CA LYS A 319 -1.13 -25.20 -4.02
C LYS A 319 -1.84 -23.88 -4.36
N ALA A 320 -2.41 -23.19 -3.38
CA ALA A 320 -3.04 -21.89 -3.56
C ALA A 320 -2.02 -20.83 -4.05
N PHE A 321 -0.84 -20.75 -3.41
CA PHE A 321 0.23 -19.86 -3.86
C PHE A 321 0.67 -20.15 -5.29
N LYS A 322 0.94 -21.41 -5.64
CA LYS A 322 1.34 -21.81 -7.00
C LYS A 322 0.28 -21.43 -8.03
N SER A 323 -0.99 -21.65 -7.71
CA SER A 323 -2.10 -21.32 -8.62
C SER A 323 -2.16 -19.82 -8.92
N LEU A 324 -2.09 -18.97 -7.89
CA LEU A 324 -2.13 -17.53 -8.09
C LEU A 324 -0.85 -16.98 -8.73
N LEU A 325 0.32 -17.51 -8.40
CA LEU A 325 1.58 -17.09 -9.02
C LEU A 325 1.59 -17.39 -10.52
N ASN A 326 0.99 -18.49 -10.95
CA ASN A 326 0.84 -18.81 -12.38
C ASN A 326 -0.04 -17.81 -13.15
N LEU A 327 -0.98 -17.15 -12.47
CA LEU A 327 -1.86 -16.14 -13.09
C LEU A 327 -1.18 -14.78 -13.25
N LEU A 328 -0.08 -14.54 -12.54
CA LEU A 328 0.72 -13.31 -12.67
C LEU A 328 1.71 -13.38 -13.85
N ASN A 329 1.89 -14.56 -14.43
CA ASN A 329 2.76 -14.78 -15.58
C ASN A 329 2.10 -14.37 -16.94
#